data_8ac5537807c0ef1eb31c36ef40642477
#
_entry.id   8ac5537807c0ef1eb31c36ef40642477
#
_cell.length_a   1.000
_cell.length_b   1.000
_cell.length_c   1.000
_cell.angle_alpha   90.00
_cell.angle_beta   90.00
_cell.angle_gamma   90.00
#
_symmetry.space_group_name_H-M   'P 1'
#
loop_
_entity.id
_entity.type
_entity.pdbx_description
1 polymer ?
#
loop_
_entity_poly.entity_id
_entity_poly.type
_entity_poly.pdbx_seq_one_letter_code
_entity_poly.pdbx_strand_id
1 'polypeptide(L)'
;MANENTRIFLVADGLEAMERAVMSLARIGIDSVEGVLAKGIEGWRDQGLPIESIATTSAAETAIWMQLGRVQVLDVRDEYEWNEKHIPGAMHRYVGHLESDLPLLPRDSEIVVHCNVGHRSGVAASILKRNGFTRVHNMLGGLSAWEKLGLPLDGPGQSRKAD
;
A
#
# COMPACT_ATOMS: atom_id res chain seq x y z
N MET A 1 11.51 11.00 1.61
CA MET A 1 11.34 11.59 2.95
C MET A 1 11.00 13.06 2.81
N ALA A 2 10.08 13.59 3.64
CA ALA A 2 9.86 15.02 3.71
C ALA A 2 11.16 15.70 4.19
N ASN A 3 11.61 16.73 3.52
CA ASN A 3 12.73 17.56 3.93
C ASN A 3 12.21 18.83 4.64
N GLU A 4 13.09 19.63 5.25
CA GLU A 4 12.73 20.83 6.01
C GLU A 4 11.90 21.87 5.24
N ASN A 5 11.86 21.78 3.89
CA ASN A 5 11.10 22.67 3.02
C ASN A 5 9.81 22.02 2.47
N THR A 6 9.44 20.83 2.94
CA THR A 6 8.24 20.14 2.45
C THR A 6 7.00 20.77 3.08
N ARG A 7 6.10 21.32 2.24
CA ARG A 7 4.79 21.82 2.68
C ARG A 7 3.88 20.65 3.02
N ILE A 8 3.34 20.63 4.23
CA ILE A 8 2.48 19.54 4.72
C ILE A 8 1.05 20.05 4.87
N PHE A 9 0.13 19.37 4.19
CA PHE A 9 -1.30 19.54 4.35
C PHE A 9 -1.90 18.25 4.87
N LEU A 10 -2.75 18.32 5.88
CA LEU A 10 -3.40 17.16 6.47
C LEU A 10 -4.80 16.96 5.92
N VAL A 11 -5.14 15.71 5.67
CA VAL A 11 -6.51 15.27 5.40
C VAL A 11 -6.89 14.32 6.52
N ALA A 12 -7.87 14.68 7.34
CA ALA A 12 -8.27 13.89 8.48
C ALA A 12 -9.78 14.02 8.74
N ASP A 13 -10.38 12.96 9.24
CA ASP A 13 -11.79 12.91 9.57
C ASP A 13 -12.00 13.46 10.99
N GLY A 14 -12.24 14.77 11.07
CA GLY A 14 -12.54 15.47 12.29
C GLY A 14 -11.32 16.01 13.06
N LEU A 15 -11.62 16.90 14.02
CA LEU A 15 -10.63 17.67 14.78
C LEU A 15 -9.68 16.78 15.58
N GLU A 16 -10.23 15.76 16.25
CA GLU A 16 -9.44 14.85 17.10
C GLU A 16 -8.38 14.06 16.30
N ALA A 17 -8.76 13.57 15.09
CA ALA A 17 -7.82 12.87 14.22
C ALA A 17 -6.71 13.81 13.72
N MET A 18 -7.07 15.06 13.44
CA MET A 18 -6.13 16.11 13.05
C MET A 18 -5.14 16.43 14.17
N GLU A 19 -5.61 16.64 15.39
CA GLU A 19 -4.73 16.93 16.55
C GLU A 19 -3.76 15.78 16.81
N ARG A 20 -4.24 14.52 16.74
CA ARG A 20 -3.36 13.36 16.86
C ARG A 20 -2.30 13.30 15.76
N ALA A 21 -2.66 13.65 14.52
CA ALA A 21 -1.71 13.67 13.40
C ALA A 21 -0.64 14.74 13.61
N VAL A 22 -1.03 15.97 13.97
CA VAL A 22 -0.10 17.07 14.26
C VAL A 22 0.87 16.69 15.39
N MET A 23 0.33 16.15 16.49
CA MET A 23 1.16 15.72 17.63
C MET A 23 2.13 14.59 17.25
N SER A 24 1.72 13.68 16.37
CA SER A 24 2.56 12.59 15.91
C SER A 24 3.71 13.09 15.01
N LEU A 25 3.42 14.07 14.15
CA LEU A 25 4.43 14.72 13.32
C LEU A 25 5.43 15.51 14.16
N ALA A 26 4.96 16.28 15.13
CA ALA A 26 5.82 17.05 16.03
C ALA A 26 6.80 16.15 16.82
N ARG A 27 6.36 14.95 17.24
CA ARG A 27 7.23 13.98 17.94
C ARG A 27 8.43 13.49 17.12
N ILE A 28 8.34 13.57 15.81
CA ILE A 28 9.43 13.18 14.88
C ILE A 28 10.11 14.40 14.25
N GLY A 29 9.90 15.60 14.84
CA GLY A 29 10.56 16.84 14.43
C GLY A 29 9.95 17.52 13.20
N ILE A 30 8.69 17.21 12.87
CA ILE A 30 7.95 17.85 11.77
C ILE A 30 6.92 18.79 12.37
N ASP A 31 7.24 20.09 12.41
CA ASP A 31 6.44 21.13 13.06
C ASP A 31 5.63 21.98 12.07
N SER A 32 5.94 21.91 10.76
CA SER A 32 5.37 22.80 9.75
C SER A 32 4.17 22.17 9.03
N VAL A 33 3.04 22.07 9.72
CA VAL A 33 1.76 21.79 9.05
C VAL A 33 1.16 23.12 8.58
N GLU A 34 1.06 23.32 7.25
CA GLU A 34 0.58 24.57 6.66
C GLU A 34 -0.95 24.66 6.56
N GLY A 35 -1.62 23.53 6.59
CA GLY A 35 -3.07 23.52 6.49
C GLY A 35 -3.69 22.16 6.72
N VAL A 36 -5.01 22.19 6.88
CA VAL A 36 -5.85 21.00 7.07
C VAL A 36 -7.04 21.10 6.12
N LEU A 37 -7.36 20.02 5.46
CA LEU A 37 -8.58 19.92 4.67
C LEU A 37 -9.77 19.73 5.63
N ALA A 38 -10.54 20.78 5.82
CA ALA A 38 -11.76 20.71 6.63
C ALA A 38 -12.75 19.71 6.03
N LYS A 39 -13.39 18.91 6.88
CA LYS A 39 -14.28 17.80 6.48
C LYS A 39 -13.58 16.66 5.71
N GLY A 40 -12.26 16.54 5.80
CA GLY A 40 -11.53 15.47 5.15
C GLY A 40 -11.76 15.38 3.64
N ILE A 41 -11.80 14.17 3.09
CA ILE A 41 -12.00 13.96 1.64
C ILE A 41 -13.41 14.36 1.15
N GLU A 42 -14.41 14.37 2.02
CA GLU A 42 -15.75 14.82 1.67
C GLU A 42 -15.77 16.33 1.36
N GLY A 43 -15.01 17.14 2.13
CA GLY A 43 -14.84 18.55 1.81
C GLY A 43 -14.21 18.80 0.43
N TRP A 44 -13.33 17.91 0.00
CA TRP A 44 -12.74 17.95 -1.35
C TRP A 44 -13.80 17.62 -2.41
N ARG A 45 -14.59 16.56 -2.17
CA ARG A 45 -15.68 16.11 -3.04
C ARG A 45 -16.77 17.17 -3.21
N ASP A 46 -17.15 17.82 -2.10
CA ASP A 46 -18.17 18.88 -2.10
C ASP A 46 -17.79 20.09 -3.00
N GLN A 47 -16.51 20.31 -3.21
CA GLN A 47 -16.00 21.34 -4.13
C GLN A 47 -15.92 20.90 -5.60
N GLY A 48 -16.37 19.69 -5.92
CA GLY A 48 -16.29 19.13 -7.29
C GLY A 48 -14.88 18.87 -7.77
N LEU A 49 -13.90 18.77 -6.86
CA LEU A 49 -12.51 18.51 -7.20
C LEU A 49 -12.29 17.05 -7.60
N PRO A 50 -11.34 16.75 -8.51
CA PRO A 50 -11.15 15.39 -9.00
C PRO A 50 -10.70 14.44 -7.88
N ILE A 51 -11.30 13.25 -7.86
CA ILE A 51 -10.98 12.16 -6.94
C ILE A 51 -10.65 10.93 -7.75
N GLU A 52 -9.57 10.26 -7.39
CA GLU A 52 -9.26 8.91 -7.85
C GLU A 52 -9.42 7.91 -6.71
N SER A 53 -9.87 6.72 -7.05
CA SER A 53 -9.91 5.58 -6.13
C SER A 53 -8.94 4.50 -6.58
N ILE A 54 -8.42 3.76 -5.60
CA ILE A 54 -7.65 2.54 -5.85
C ILE A 54 -8.60 1.36 -5.75
N ALA A 55 -8.62 0.53 -6.79
CA ALA A 55 -9.37 -0.71 -6.75
C ALA A 55 -8.87 -1.61 -5.61
N THR A 56 -9.76 -2.37 -5.04
CA THR A 56 -9.43 -3.30 -3.95
C THR A 56 -9.75 -4.73 -4.36
N THR A 57 -9.04 -5.69 -3.77
CA THR A 57 -9.31 -7.12 -3.94
C THR A 57 -9.15 -7.83 -2.59
N SER A 58 -9.72 -9.02 -2.47
CA SER A 58 -9.52 -9.89 -1.31
C SER A 58 -8.32 -10.83 -1.51
N ALA A 59 -7.81 -11.41 -0.41
CA ALA A 59 -6.78 -12.44 -0.49
C ALA A 59 -7.25 -13.68 -1.28
N ALA A 60 -8.53 -14.06 -1.15
CA ALA A 60 -9.11 -15.19 -1.88
C ALA A 60 -9.14 -14.93 -3.40
N GLU A 61 -9.60 -13.76 -3.83
CA GLU A 61 -9.60 -13.38 -5.25
C GLU A 61 -8.18 -13.27 -5.80
N THR A 62 -7.26 -12.70 -5.03
CA THR A 62 -5.84 -12.61 -5.41
C THR A 62 -5.25 -13.99 -5.65
N ALA A 63 -5.53 -14.96 -4.78
CA ALA A 63 -5.05 -16.33 -4.95
C ALA A 63 -5.57 -16.97 -6.24
N ILE A 64 -6.85 -16.78 -6.57
CA ILE A 64 -7.44 -17.24 -7.82
C ILE A 64 -6.76 -16.57 -9.03
N TRP A 65 -6.57 -15.26 -9.01
CA TRP A 65 -5.93 -14.54 -10.11
C TRP A 65 -4.48 -14.96 -10.32
N MET A 66 -3.75 -15.24 -9.24
CA MET A 66 -2.38 -15.81 -9.31
C MET A 66 -2.37 -17.18 -9.99
N GLN A 67 -3.25 -18.09 -9.57
CA GLN A 67 -3.37 -19.42 -10.18
C GLN A 67 -3.69 -19.36 -11.68
N LEU A 68 -4.45 -18.37 -12.09
CA LEU A 68 -4.80 -18.13 -13.50
C LEU A 68 -3.70 -17.36 -14.28
N GLY A 69 -2.60 -16.99 -13.63
CA GLY A 69 -1.53 -16.19 -14.25
C GLY A 69 -1.97 -14.78 -14.67
N ARG A 70 -3.03 -14.24 -14.06
CA ARG A 70 -3.64 -12.96 -14.47
C ARG A 70 -3.06 -11.75 -13.77
N VAL A 71 -2.31 -11.93 -12.69
CA VAL A 71 -1.88 -10.84 -11.82
C VAL A 71 -0.44 -11.01 -11.38
N GLN A 72 0.26 -9.89 -11.21
CA GLN A 72 1.52 -9.81 -10.50
C GLN A 72 1.25 -9.35 -9.08
N VAL A 73 1.74 -10.07 -8.08
CA VAL A 73 1.61 -9.68 -6.68
C VAL A 73 2.89 -8.95 -6.25
N LEU A 74 2.72 -7.79 -5.62
CA LEU A 74 3.81 -6.95 -5.13
C LEU A 74 3.70 -6.81 -3.61
N ASP A 75 4.67 -7.38 -2.89
CA ASP A 75 4.85 -7.19 -1.46
C ASP A 75 5.67 -5.91 -1.22
N VAL A 76 5.12 -4.98 -0.45
CA VAL A 76 5.75 -3.68 -0.17
C VAL A 76 6.20 -3.52 1.27
N ARG A 77 6.31 -4.62 2.00
CA ARG A 77 6.85 -4.67 3.36
C ARG A 77 8.37 -4.47 3.34
N ASP A 78 8.97 -4.31 4.51
CA ASP A 78 10.41 -4.26 4.61
C ASP A 78 11.06 -5.63 4.35
N GLU A 79 12.40 -5.62 4.17
CA GLU A 79 13.17 -6.80 3.83
C GLU A 79 13.14 -7.87 4.93
N TYR A 80 13.07 -7.46 6.20
CA TYR A 80 12.99 -8.39 7.32
C TYR A 80 11.68 -9.16 7.30
N GLU A 81 10.54 -8.46 7.14
CA GLU A 81 9.21 -9.07 7.03
C GLU A 81 9.10 -10.02 5.82
N TRP A 82 9.69 -9.60 4.67
CA TRP A 82 9.72 -10.41 3.45
C TRP A 82 10.52 -11.70 3.64
N ASN A 83 11.71 -11.59 4.22
CA ASN A 83 12.59 -12.75 4.43
C ASN A 83 12.01 -13.73 5.48
N GLU A 84 11.20 -13.26 6.43
CA GLU A 84 10.52 -14.11 7.38
C GLU A 84 9.45 -14.99 6.71
N LYS A 85 8.59 -14.41 5.91
CA LYS A 85 7.55 -15.10 5.13
C LYS A 85 6.95 -14.18 4.07
N HIS A 86 6.58 -14.73 2.93
CA HIS A 86 5.93 -14.00 1.84
C HIS A 86 5.02 -14.89 0.99
N ILE A 87 4.20 -14.30 0.14
CA ILE A 87 3.35 -15.02 -0.81
C ILE A 87 4.24 -15.61 -1.92
N PRO A 88 4.15 -16.93 -2.20
CA PRO A 88 4.94 -17.56 -3.26
C PRO A 88 4.74 -16.88 -4.61
N GLY A 89 5.85 -16.57 -5.30
CA GLY A 89 5.80 -15.90 -6.60
C GLY A 89 5.49 -14.39 -6.57
N ALA A 90 5.32 -13.79 -5.39
CA ALA A 90 5.24 -12.34 -5.29
C ALA A 90 6.60 -11.68 -5.57
N MET A 91 6.56 -10.47 -6.09
CA MET A 91 7.73 -9.59 -6.19
C MET A 91 7.87 -8.77 -4.91
N HIS A 92 9.09 -8.44 -4.53
CA HIS A 92 9.34 -7.57 -3.39
C HIS A 92 9.87 -6.20 -3.84
N ARG A 93 9.26 -5.11 -3.30
CA ARG A 93 9.76 -3.73 -3.39
C ARG A 93 9.31 -2.97 -2.16
N TYR A 94 10.25 -2.61 -1.30
CA TYR A 94 9.93 -1.87 -0.09
C TYR A 94 9.28 -0.51 -0.41
N VAL A 95 8.14 -0.20 0.20
CA VAL A 95 7.38 1.04 -0.06
C VAL A 95 8.20 2.31 0.13
N GLY A 96 9.15 2.31 1.09
CA GLY A 96 10.02 3.46 1.36
C GLY A 96 10.97 3.81 0.21
N HIS A 97 11.22 2.89 -0.71
CA HIS A 97 12.08 3.09 -1.89
C HIS A 97 11.32 3.01 -3.21
N LEU A 98 10.01 2.76 -3.17
CA LEU A 98 9.22 2.42 -4.35
C LEU A 98 9.22 3.53 -5.42
N GLU A 99 9.33 4.81 -5.06
CA GLU A 99 9.41 5.90 -6.03
C GLU A 99 10.69 5.86 -6.87
N SER A 100 11.79 5.39 -6.29
CA SER A 100 13.08 5.27 -6.97
C SER A 100 13.36 3.86 -7.53
N ASP A 101 12.60 2.85 -7.09
CA ASP A 101 12.74 1.45 -7.49
C ASP A 101 11.38 0.84 -7.88
N LEU A 102 10.83 1.34 -8.97
CA LEU A 102 9.56 0.85 -9.52
C LEU A 102 9.73 -0.57 -10.10
N PRO A 103 8.69 -1.42 -10.03
CA PRO A 103 8.75 -2.74 -10.65
C PRO A 103 8.90 -2.62 -12.17
N LEU A 104 9.77 -3.45 -12.74
CA LEU A 104 10.05 -3.52 -14.18
C LEU A 104 8.92 -4.31 -14.89
N LEU A 105 7.74 -3.73 -14.92
CA LEU A 105 6.54 -4.28 -15.54
C LEU A 105 5.96 -3.30 -16.56
N PRO A 106 5.26 -3.80 -17.61
CA PRO A 106 4.41 -2.97 -18.44
C PRO A 106 3.41 -2.17 -17.61
N ARG A 107 3.12 -0.93 -18.01
CA ARG A 107 2.25 -0.02 -17.24
C ARG A 107 0.77 -0.46 -17.20
N ASP A 108 0.38 -1.33 -18.09
CA ASP A 108 -0.93 -1.98 -18.17
C ASP A 108 -1.00 -3.34 -17.49
N SER A 109 0.07 -3.78 -16.83
CA SER A 109 0.07 -5.01 -16.03
C SER A 109 -0.96 -4.93 -14.91
N GLU A 110 -1.66 -6.05 -14.67
CA GLU A 110 -2.54 -6.21 -13.52
C GLU A 110 -1.69 -6.48 -12.28
N ILE A 111 -1.67 -5.54 -11.33
CA ILE A 111 -0.85 -5.61 -10.13
C ILE A 111 -1.75 -5.62 -8.90
N VAL A 112 -1.53 -6.58 -8.02
CA VAL A 112 -2.08 -6.58 -6.65
C VAL A 112 -0.96 -6.22 -5.69
N VAL A 113 -1.12 -5.13 -4.95
CA VAL A 113 -0.17 -4.67 -3.95
C VAL A 113 -0.65 -5.09 -2.56
N HIS A 114 0.25 -5.62 -1.74
CA HIS A 114 -0.07 -5.91 -0.34
C HIS A 114 1.06 -5.49 0.61
N CYS A 115 0.68 -5.28 1.85
CA CYS A 115 1.57 -5.26 3.01
C CYS A 115 1.03 -6.21 4.07
N ASN A 116 1.22 -5.94 5.35
CA ASN A 116 0.67 -6.81 6.40
C ASN A 116 -0.85 -6.67 6.56
N VAL A 117 -1.39 -5.42 6.57
CA VAL A 117 -2.83 -5.16 6.84
C VAL A 117 -3.51 -4.22 5.84
N GLY A 118 -2.78 -3.62 4.88
CA GLY A 118 -3.36 -2.80 3.81
C GLY A 118 -3.00 -1.31 3.81
N HIS A 119 -2.37 -0.75 4.87
CA HIS A 119 -2.05 0.68 4.93
C HIS A 119 -0.87 1.07 4.04
N ARG A 120 0.29 0.42 4.19
CA ARG A 120 1.48 0.67 3.36
C ARG A 120 1.21 0.37 1.88
N SER A 121 0.42 -0.65 1.58
CA SER A 121 0.04 -1.00 0.21
C SER A 121 -0.92 0.01 -0.42
N GLY A 122 -1.74 0.70 0.35
CA GLY A 122 -2.53 1.84 -0.15
C GLY A 122 -1.64 2.98 -0.64
N VAL A 123 -0.59 3.33 0.13
CA VAL A 123 0.41 4.32 -0.29
C VAL A 123 1.16 3.85 -1.54
N ALA A 124 1.62 2.61 -1.55
CA ALA A 124 2.34 2.03 -2.68
C ALA A 124 1.49 1.99 -3.96
N ALA A 125 0.21 1.65 -3.85
CA ALA A 125 -0.72 1.67 -4.98
C ALA A 125 -0.88 3.09 -5.56
N SER A 126 -0.93 4.12 -4.70
CA SER A 126 -0.97 5.52 -5.13
C SER A 126 0.32 5.93 -5.85
N ILE A 127 1.49 5.51 -5.36
CA ILE A 127 2.78 5.75 -6.01
C ILE A 127 2.79 5.10 -7.39
N LEU A 128 2.37 3.84 -7.52
CA LEU A 128 2.31 3.14 -8.80
C LEU A 128 1.39 3.85 -9.80
N LYS A 129 0.17 4.22 -9.38
CA LYS A 129 -0.76 4.94 -10.24
C LYS A 129 -0.20 6.27 -10.71
N ARG A 130 0.41 7.06 -9.83
CA ARG A 130 1.09 8.32 -10.19
C ARG A 130 2.22 8.12 -11.21
N ASN A 131 2.86 6.95 -11.21
CA ASN A 131 3.89 6.57 -12.15
C ASN A 131 3.37 5.82 -13.39
N GLY A 132 2.06 5.92 -13.68
CA GLY A 132 1.45 5.47 -14.92
C GLY A 132 0.98 4.01 -14.95
N PHE A 133 1.05 3.26 -13.84
CA PHE A 133 0.42 1.95 -13.79
C PHE A 133 -1.10 2.10 -13.71
N THR A 134 -1.81 1.50 -14.65
CA THR A 134 -3.25 1.74 -14.82
C THR A 134 -4.14 0.76 -14.05
N ARG A 135 -3.64 -0.46 -13.81
CA ARG A 135 -4.40 -1.59 -13.25
C ARG A 135 -3.78 -2.06 -11.92
N VAL A 136 -4.01 -1.26 -10.87
CA VAL A 136 -3.45 -1.48 -9.54
C VAL A 136 -4.55 -1.70 -8.52
N HIS A 137 -4.44 -2.78 -7.76
CA HIS A 137 -5.36 -3.18 -6.69
C HIS A 137 -4.63 -3.22 -5.35
N ASN A 138 -5.31 -2.76 -4.29
CA ASN A 138 -4.83 -2.94 -2.92
C ASN A 138 -5.50 -4.18 -2.32
N MET A 139 -4.73 -5.18 -1.89
CA MET A 139 -5.27 -6.36 -1.22
C MET A 139 -5.69 -6.02 0.22
N LEU A 140 -7.00 -6.05 0.46
CA LEU A 140 -7.58 -5.76 1.76
C LEU A 140 -7.14 -6.80 2.81
N GLY A 141 -6.74 -6.31 3.97
CA GLY A 141 -6.22 -7.14 5.07
C GLY A 141 -4.82 -7.71 4.84
N GLY A 142 -4.23 -7.50 3.66
CA GLY A 142 -2.85 -7.82 3.33
C GLY A 142 -2.47 -9.28 3.62
N LEU A 143 -1.20 -9.50 4.02
CA LEU A 143 -0.69 -10.84 4.36
C LEU A 143 -1.45 -11.48 5.51
N SER A 144 -1.94 -10.70 6.47
CA SER A 144 -2.74 -11.22 7.59
C SER A 144 -4.04 -11.89 7.11
N ALA A 145 -4.69 -11.34 6.08
CA ALA A 145 -5.88 -11.96 5.49
C ALA A 145 -5.53 -13.23 4.69
N TRP A 146 -4.39 -13.24 4.00
CA TRP A 146 -3.86 -14.40 3.29
C TRP A 146 -3.59 -15.57 4.24
N GLU A 147 -2.94 -15.31 5.36
CA GLU A 147 -2.66 -16.30 6.40
C GLU A 147 -3.92 -16.89 7.06
N LYS A 148 -4.90 -16.03 7.35
CA LYS A 148 -6.19 -16.49 7.93
C LYS A 148 -6.94 -17.47 7.04
N LEU A 149 -6.71 -17.43 5.74
CA LEU A 149 -7.27 -18.38 4.77
C LEU A 149 -6.44 -19.65 4.63
N GLY A 150 -5.31 -19.77 5.35
CA GLY A 150 -4.41 -20.93 5.24
C GLY A 150 -3.74 -21.06 3.87
N LEU A 151 -3.62 -19.95 3.12
CA LEU A 151 -3.00 -19.94 1.80
C LEU A 151 -1.47 -20.10 1.90
N PRO A 152 -0.81 -20.66 0.85
CA PRO A 152 0.62 -20.94 0.88
C PRO A 152 1.47 -19.69 1.16
N LEU A 153 2.57 -19.93 1.87
CA LEU A 153 3.62 -18.93 2.12
C LEU A 153 4.99 -19.55 1.86
N ASP A 154 5.95 -18.77 1.39
CA ASP A 154 7.38 -19.09 1.35
C ASP A 154 8.10 -18.36 2.49
N GLY A 155 9.18 -19.00 3.01
CA GLY A 155 10.04 -18.43 4.07
C GLY A 155 10.92 -19.49 4.71
N PRO A 156 11.93 -19.12 5.52
CA PRO A 156 12.84 -20.06 6.19
C PRO A 156 12.08 -20.89 7.24
N GLY A 157 11.62 -22.04 6.90
CA GLY A 157 10.88 -22.97 7.77
C GLY A 157 9.69 -23.63 7.10
N GLN A 158 9.35 -23.24 5.90
CA GLN A 158 8.35 -23.92 5.10
C GLN A 158 9.04 -24.73 4.01
N SER A 159 9.39 -25.99 4.34
CA SER A 159 9.74 -26.98 3.35
C SER A 159 8.56 -27.14 2.40
N ARG A 160 8.75 -26.90 1.10
CA ARG A 160 7.80 -27.31 0.07
C ARG A 160 7.49 -28.78 0.33
N LYS A 161 6.27 -29.11 0.72
CA LYS A 161 5.76 -30.45 0.51
C LYS A 161 5.69 -30.62 -1.00
N ALA A 162 6.70 -31.29 -1.56
CA ALA A 162 6.62 -31.82 -2.91
C ALA A 162 5.57 -32.94 -2.86
N ASP A 163 4.47 -32.75 -3.54
CA ASP A 163 3.62 -33.83 -4.01
C ASP A 163 4.14 -34.30 -5.36
#